data_4463b8f4460bd1538dc5c72e931a9796
#
_entry.id   4463b8f4460bd1538dc5c72e931a9796
#
_cell.length_a   1.000
_cell.length_b   1.000
_cell.length_c   1.000
_cell.angle_alpha   90.00
_cell.angle_beta   90.00
_cell.angle_gamma   90.00
#
_symmetry.space_group_name_H-M   'P 1'
#
loop_
_entity.id
_entity.type
_entity.pdbx_description
1 polymer ?
#
loop_
_entity_poly.entity_id
_entity_poly.type
_entity_poly.pdbx_seq_one_letter_code
_entity_poly.pdbx_strand_id
1 'polypeptide(L)'
;MAFWFFILLPLIALRFTPIAPFKNNFFSFFISLWPTAMILLSYPLTQYLIGVSDHGWVWINAIALISVLVGTQLKMKWLVLPMLAAGLVWMIPFTFTPNQKNYTESLILSIKTRKGAIDQVRWKDDRWTYYNGRLSTATPDQSMYGEATLYPLLQVLTEEAKILIIGGDNGVIVQQLKTSKFRYESLHLLPYDLDFLHHQLKDLNHDFITLIDQNIVSFVETTPLYFDAIIIDLFDPASSLEMQTFMQPYFTEKLLSKLDTTGFLLTQIGDVYKQPELFKTYTDQMTLLNYGTVPYHLQIPTIGQMGWVLASKEFSSDQLATVLKGARKPFTSRWWNDETMSMMMSMGKQDYFMEKERSINRN
;
A
#
# COMPACT_ATOMS: atom_id res chain seq x y z
N MET A 1 15.71 7.50 20.39
CA MET A 1 17.04 7.47 21.06
C MET A 1 18.21 7.70 20.11
N ALA A 2 18.28 7.13 18.93
CA ALA A 2 19.37 7.31 17.96
C ALA A 2 19.62 8.80 17.57
N PHE A 3 18.57 9.61 17.42
CA PHE A 3 18.67 11.02 17.03
C PHE A 3 19.55 11.86 17.96
N TRP A 4 19.43 11.69 19.28
CA TRP A 4 20.23 12.40 20.29
C TRP A 4 21.70 11.97 20.30
N PHE A 5 21.99 10.73 19.97
CA PHE A 5 23.34 10.20 19.88
C PHE A 5 24.13 10.88 18.74
N PHE A 6 23.49 11.14 17.61
CA PHE A 6 24.09 11.79 16.44
C PHE A 6 24.31 13.30 16.61
N ILE A 7 23.52 13.98 17.45
CA ILE A 7 23.76 15.41 17.77
C ILE A 7 24.83 15.54 18.84
N LEU A 8 24.86 14.66 19.83
CA LEU A 8 25.79 14.73 20.94
C LEU A 8 27.23 14.28 20.57
N LEU A 9 27.40 13.34 19.67
CA LEU A 9 28.72 12.81 19.30
C LEU A 9 29.61 13.84 18.61
N PRO A 10 29.16 14.69 17.67
CA PRO A 10 29.94 15.80 17.14
C PRO A 10 30.26 16.88 18.19
N LEU A 11 29.32 17.16 19.10
CA LEU A 11 29.55 18.15 20.20
C LEU A 11 30.57 17.64 21.21
N ILE A 12 30.56 16.33 21.50
CA ILE A 12 31.57 15.69 22.37
C ILE A 12 32.93 15.68 21.68
N ALA A 13 32.99 15.35 20.38
CA ALA A 13 34.22 15.38 19.61
C ALA A 13 34.84 16.79 19.54
N LEU A 14 34.01 17.84 19.41
CA LEU A 14 34.44 19.22 19.46
C LEU A 14 35.03 19.63 20.84
N ARG A 15 34.56 19.01 21.94
CA ARG A 15 35.05 19.32 23.31
C ARG A 15 36.41 18.65 23.61
N PHE A 16 36.76 17.58 22.93
CA PHE A 16 38.03 16.84 23.13
C PHE A 16 39.12 17.18 22.12
N THR A 17 38.84 18.00 21.09
CA THR A 17 39.89 18.52 20.22
C THR A 17 40.54 19.71 20.86
N PRO A 18 41.90 19.74 21.08
CA PRO A 18 42.59 20.95 21.58
C PRO A 18 42.48 22.06 20.52
N ILE A 19 41.58 22.99 20.76
CA ILE A 19 41.33 24.12 19.87
C ILE A 19 42.47 25.13 20.07
N ALA A 20 43.42 25.17 19.17
CA ALA A 20 44.37 26.28 19.06
C ALA A 20 43.63 27.56 18.60
N PRO A 21 44.13 28.79 18.97
CA PRO A 21 43.31 29.96 18.94
C PRO A 21 42.75 30.39 17.56
N PHE A 22 41.56 30.79 17.60
CA PHE A 22 40.50 31.04 16.63
C PHE A 22 40.74 32.08 15.50
N LYS A 23 41.91 32.22 14.92
CA LYS A 23 42.10 33.22 13.85
C LYS A 23 41.82 32.76 12.40
N ASN A 24 41.61 31.41 12.15
CA ASN A 24 41.29 30.90 10.81
C ASN A 24 40.20 29.81 10.83
N ASN A 25 39.27 29.81 11.76
CA ASN A 25 38.47 28.64 12.12
C ASN A 25 37.09 28.58 11.49
N PHE A 26 36.65 29.60 10.77
CA PHE A 26 35.37 29.56 10.06
C PHE A 26 35.36 28.43 9.01
N PHE A 27 36.47 28.24 8.31
CA PHE A 27 36.63 27.21 7.32
C PHE A 27 36.72 25.78 7.94
N SER A 28 37.39 25.66 9.09
CA SER A 28 37.47 24.38 9.82
C SER A 28 36.14 23.99 10.44
N PHE A 29 35.35 24.95 10.89
CA PHE A 29 33.98 24.75 11.38
C PHE A 29 33.06 24.28 10.23
N PHE A 30 33.12 24.91 9.08
CA PHE A 30 32.36 24.48 7.89
C PHE A 30 32.74 23.11 7.40
N ILE A 31 34.06 22.77 7.39
CA ILE A 31 34.52 21.43 6.98
C ILE A 31 34.06 20.33 7.97
N SER A 32 33.94 20.66 9.28
CA SER A 32 33.42 19.69 10.25
C SER A 32 31.88 19.57 10.25
N LEU A 33 31.17 20.64 9.87
CA LEU A 33 29.71 20.64 9.72
C LEU A 33 29.25 19.96 8.42
N TRP A 34 30.07 19.99 7.36
CA TRP A 34 29.73 19.44 6.06
C TRP A 34 29.43 17.92 6.08
N PRO A 35 30.25 17.06 6.72
CA PRO A 35 29.95 15.65 6.85
C PRO A 35 28.64 15.39 7.61
N THR A 36 28.38 16.17 8.66
CA THR A 36 27.15 16.05 9.47
C THR A 36 25.92 16.45 8.66
N ALA A 37 26.02 17.53 7.88
CA ALA A 37 24.95 17.98 7.00
C ALA A 37 24.70 16.96 5.85
N MET A 38 25.76 16.40 5.28
CA MET A 38 25.67 15.35 4.25
C MET A 38 25.07 14.05 4.81
N ILE A 39 25.39 13.70 6.05
CA ILE A 39 24.81 12.55 6.75
C ILE A 39 23.31 12.77 6.97
N LEU A 40 22.91 13.94 7.44
CA LEU A 40 21.51 14.28 7.70
C LEU A 40 20.67 14.36 6.42
N LEU A 41 21.25 14.86 5.33
CA LEU A 41 20.59 14.97 4.03
C LEU A 41 20.56 13.63 3.27
N SER A 42 21.57 12.78 3.49
CA SER A 42 21.65 11.47 2.81
C SER A 42 20.70 10.43 3.40
N TYR A 43 20.30 10.54 4.66
CA TYR A 43 19.44 9.57 5.32
C TYR A 43 18.08 9.38 4.63
N PRO A 44 17.26 10.41 4.45
CA PRO A 44 15.99 10.26 3.74
C PRO A 44 16.21 9.91 2.26
N LEU A 45 17.31 10.39 1.65
CA LEU A 45 17.59 10.09 0.25
C LEU A 45 18.03 8.63 0.04
N THR A 46 18.83 8.08 0.94
CA THR A 46 19.28 6.67 0.88
C THR A 46 18.19 5.69 1.25
N GLN A 47 17.33 5.99 2.22
CA GLN A 47 16.13 5.18 2.48
C GLN A 47 15.17 5.18 1.29
N TYR A 48 14.97 6.34 0.68
CA TYR A 48 14.06 6.49 -0.46
C TYR A 48 14.61 5.88 -1.76
N LEU A 49 15.91 6.00 -2.03
CA LEU A 49 16.51 5.60 -3.30
C LEU A 49 17.13 4.20 -3.29
N ILE A 50 17.56 3.67 -2.16
CA ILE A 50 18.42 2.49 -2.10
C ILE A 50 17.86 1.38 -1.21
N GLY A 51 16.86 1.68 -0.36
CA GLY A 51 16.32 0.69 0.60
C GLY A 51 17.38 0.10 1.54
N VAL A 52 18.44 0.86 1.84
CA VAL A 52 19.54 0.42 2.71
C VAL A 52 18.99 0.16 4.10
N SER A 53 19.25 -1.01 4.66
CA SER A 53 18.93 -1.32 6.04
C SER A 53 19.59 -0.31 6.99
N ASP A 54 18.95 0.00 8.09
CA ASP A 54 19.46 0.92 9.13
C ASP A 54 20.88 0.57 9.57
N HIS A 55 21.26 -0.71 9.54
CA HIS A 55 22.60 -1.20 9.86
C HIS A 55 23.65 -0.79 8.83
N GLY A 56 23.36 -0.89 7.54
CA GLY A 56 24.29 -0.48 6.48
C GLY A 56 24.57 1.02 6.54
N TRP A 57 23.55 1.82 6.81
CA TRP A 57 23.69 3.26 6.95
C TRP A 57 24.57 3.67 8.15
N VAL A 58 24.42 2.99 9.29
CA VAL A 58 25.27 3.20 10.48
C VAL A 58 26.74 2.97 10.18
N TRP A 59 27.07 1.89 9.45
CA TRP A 59 28.47 1.58 9.08
C TRP A 59 29.07 2.60 8.12
N ILE A 60 28.34 3.04 7.12
CA ILE A 60 28.80 4.09 6.17
C ILE A 60 29.13 5.38 6.93
N ASN A 61 28.27 5.77 7.87
CA ASN A 61 28.48 6.97 8.67
C ASN A 61 29.62 6.83 9.67
N ALA A 62 29.82 5.67 10.27
CA ALA A 62 30.93 5.38 11.15
C ALA A 62 32.28 5.46 10.40
N ILE A 63 32.36 4.93 9.20
CA ILE A 63 33.57 4.99 8.35
C ILE A 63 33.85 6.45 7.96
N ALA A 64 32.85 7.22 7.55
CA ALA A 64 32.99 8.63 7.22
C ALA A 64 33.50 9.46 8.42
N LEU A 65 32.93 9.22 9.61
CA LEU A 65 33.35 9.90 10.85
C LEU A 65 34.80 9.57 11.23
N ILE A 66 35.17 8.28 11.17
CA ILE A 66 36.54 7.83 11.45
C ILE A 66 37.53 8.47 10.46
N SER A 67 37.18 8.55 9.18
CA SER A 67 38.02 9.16 8.14
C SER A 67 38.26 10.64 8.39
N VAL A 68 37.24 11.39 8.85
CA VAL A 68 37.37 12.81 9.21
C VAL A 68 38.25 12.98 10.46
N LEU A 69 38.06 12.15 11.49
CA LEU A 69 38.86 12.19 12.71
C LEU A 69 40.35 11.90 12.44
N VAL A 70 40.63 10.89 11.63
CA VAL A 70 42.00 10.54 11.21
C VAL A 70 42.63 11.65 10.38
N GLY A 71 41.88 12.23 9.42
CA GLY A 71 42.35 13.35 8.59
C GLY A 71 42.71 14.62 9.37
N THR A 72 41.91 14.92 10.42
CA THR A 72 42.16 16.09 11.29
C THR A 72 43.38 15.90 12.21
N GLN A 73 43.60 14.67 12.70
CA GLN A 73 44.74 14.36 13.58
C GLN A 73 46.09 14.35 12.82
N LEU A 74 46.09 13.91 11.58
CA LEU A 74 47.29 13.81 10.77
C LEU A 74 47.80 15.12 10.19
N LYS A 75 47.11 16.28 10.46
CA LYS A 75 47.44 17.62 9.93
C LYS A 75 47.60 17.71 8.40
N MET A 76 47.15 16.68 7.68
CA MET A 76 47.30 16.54 6.23
C MET A 76 46.10 17.18 5.51
N LYS A 77 45.99 18.52 5.60
CA LYS A 77 44.85 19.29 5.03
C LYS A 77 44.64 19.05 3.53
N TRP A 78 45.70 18.69 2.79
CA TRP A 78 45.59 18.39 1.35
C TRP A 78 44.97 17.03 1.02
N LEU A 79 44.87 16.08 1.99
CA LEU A 79 44.23 14.81 1.80
C LEU A 79 42.69 14.89 2.00
N VAL A 80 42.18 15.91 2.66
CA VAL A 80 40.74 16.06 2.91
C VAL A 80 39.96 16.26 1.59
N LEU A 81 40.50 17.01 0.64
CA LEU A 81 39.88 17.27 -0.64
C LEU A 81 39.75 16.00 -1.52
N PRO A 82 40.81 15.21 -1.74
CA PRO A 82 40.67 13.96 -2.49
C PRO A 82 39.84 12.90 -1.76
N MET A 83 39.82 12.85 -0.43
CA MET A 83 38.96 11.95 0.33
C MET A 83 37.48 12.34 0.19
N LEU A 84 37.15 13.62 0.19
CA LEU A 84 35.80 14.12 -0.09
C LEU A 84 35.40 13.80 -1.55
N ALA A 85 36.31 13.99 -2.50
CA ALA A 85 36.08 13.64 -3.90
C ALA A 85 35.89 12.14 -4.09
N ALA A 86 36.71 11.31 -3.44
CA ALA A 86 36.58 9.86 -3.46
C ALA A 86 35.26 9.38 -2.82
N GLY A 87 34.84 10.02 -1.71
CA GLY A 87 33.54 9.76 -1.09
C GLY A 87 32.36 10.12 -2.01
N LEU A 88 32.44 11.25 -2.71
CA LEU A 88 31.45 11.65 -3.70
C LEU A 88 31.40 10.67 -4.90
N VAL A 89 32.57 10.33 -5.43
CA VAL A 89 32.67 9.34 -6.54
C VAL A 89 32.16 7.97 -6.10
N TRP A 90 32.38 7.59 -4.85
CA TRP A 90 31.91 6.32 -4.31
C TRP A 90 30.39 6.31 -4.09
N MET A 91 29.77 7.47 -3.85
CA MET A 91 28.30 7.60 -3.75
C MET A 91 27.59 7.54 -5.13
N ILE A 92 28.29 7.87 -6.22
CA ILE A 92 27.70 7.86 -7.58
C ILE A 92 27.07 6.51 -7.95
N PRO A 93 27.74 5.35 -7.77
CA PRO A 93 27.14 4.06 -8.09
C PRO A 93 25.88 3.75 -7.28
N PHE A 94 25.82 4.23 -6.02
CA PHE A 94 24.67 3.99 -5.14
C PHE A 94 23.49 4.89 -5.47
N THR A 95 23.72 6.07 -6.06
CA THR A 95 22.65 6.99 -6.46
C THR A 95 22.08 6.68 -7.83
N PHE A 96 22.83 5.95 -8.68
CA PHE A 96 22.41 5.66 -10.05
C PHE A 96 22.11 4.19 -10.33
N THR A 97 22.36 3.26 -9.39
CA THR A 97 21.88 1.88 -9.55
C THR A 97 20.39 1.85 -9.20
N PRO A 98 19.51 1.52 -10.15
CA PRO A 98 18.12 1.26 -9.82
C PRO A 98 18.02 0.14 -8.78
N ASN A 99 16.95 0.10 -8.03
CA ASN A 99 16.63 -0.79 -6.88
C ASN A 99 16.79 -2.31 -7.11
N GLN A 100 17.64 -2.73 -8.05
CA GLN A 100 17.89 -4.15 -8.38
C GLN A 100 18.41 -5.00 -7.22
N LYS A 101 18.90 -4.37 -6.14
CA LYS A 101 19.53 -5.10 -5.02
C LYS A 101 18.57 -5.53 -3.90
N ASN A 102 17.31 -5.15 -3.95
CA ASN A 102 16.36 -5.47 -2.89
C ASN A 102 15.68 -6.84 -3.06
N TYR A 103 15.84 -7.46 -4.24
CA TYR A 103 15.23 -8.76 -4.53
C TYR A 103 16.35 -9.80 -4.73
N THR A 104 16.23 -10.93 -4.04
CA THR A 104 17.11 -12.11 -4.25
C THR A 104 16.76 -12.83 -5.56
N GLU A 105 15.59 -12.53 -6.10
CA GLU A 105 14.98 -13.11 -7.30
C GLU A 105 15.35 -12.29 -8.55
N SER A 106 15.09 -12.87 -9.72
CA SER A 106 15.32 -12.18 -10.99
C SER A 106 14.32 -11.05 -11.21
N LEU A 107 14.78 -9.81 -11.19
CA LEU A 107 13.97 -8.65 -11.57
C LEU A 107 13.64 -8.75 -13.07
N ILE A 108 12.32 -8.81 -13.38
CA ILE A 108 11.82 -8.85 -14.75
C ILE A 108 11.62 -7.43 -15.29
N LEU A 109 11.08 -6.56 -14.42
CA LEU A 109 10.66 -5.22 -14.79
C LEU A 109 10.76 -4.29 -13.59
N SER A 110 11.16 -3.04 -13.87
CA SER A 110 11.06 -1.93 -12.92
C SER A 110 10.65 -0.68 -13.69
N ILE A 111 9.49 -0.13 -13.39
CA ILE A 111 8.97 1.09 -14.02
C ILE A 111 8.47 2.07 -12.98
N LYS A 112 8.59 3.36 -13.29
CA LYS A 112 7.96 4.43 -12.52
C LYS A 112 6.67 4.84 -13.19
N THR A 113 5.61 4.96 -12.40
CA THR A 113 4.32 5.49 -12.82
C THR A 113 4.15 6.92 -12.31
N ARG A 114 3.03 7.55 -12.61
CA ARG A 114 2.69 8.88 -12.04
C ARG A 114 2.45 8.84 -10.53
N LYS A 115 2.04 7.71 -10.00
CA LYS A 115 1.65 7.54 -8.59
C LYS A 115 2.65 6.74 -7.76
N GLY A 116 3.54 5.98 -8.42
CA GLY A 116 4.44 5.11 -7.71
C GLY A 116 5.49 4.42 -8.57
N ALA A 117 5.96 3.28 -8.11
CA ALA A 117 6.90 2.41 -8.79
C ALA A 117 6.41 0.97 -8.77
N ILE A 118 6.59 0.28 -9.89
CA ILE A 118 6.23 -1.13 -10.06
C ILE A 118 7.51 -1.90 -10.27
N ASP A 119 7.71 -2.93 -9.45
CA ASP A 119 8.76 -3.92 -9.63
C ASP A 119 8.11 -5.30 -9.81
N GLN A 120 8.52 -6.00 -10.86
CA GLN A 120 8.13 -7.40 -11.05
C GLN A 120 9.35 -8.28 -10.97
N VAL A 121 9.26 -9.30 -10.13
CA VAL A 121 10.29 -10.31 -9.97
C VAL A 121 9.75 -11.69 -10.33
N ARG A 122 10.63 -12.56 -10.79
CA ARG A 122 10.34 -13.97 -11.04
C ARG A 122 11.02 -14.82 -9.99
N TRP A 123 10.24 -15.64 -9.32
CA TRP A 123 10.74 -16.67 -8.43
C TRP A 123 10.22 -18.02 -8.90
N LYS A 124 11.12 -18.85 -9.42
CA LYS A 124 10.75 -20.09 -10.16
C LYS A 124 9.85 -19.75 -11.35
N ASP A 125 8.63 -20.33 -11.38
CA ASP A 125 7.64 -20.11 -12.43
C ASP A 125 6.65 -18.98 -12.07
N ASP A 126 6.75 -18.44 -10.84
CA ASP A 126 5.82 -17.46 -10.33
C ASP A 126 6.29 -16.03 -10.57
N ARG A 127 5.33 -15.15 -10.80
CA ARG A 127 5.52 -13.70 -10.93
C ARG A 127 4.98 -13.01 -9.68
N TRP A 128 5.82 -12.15 -9.11
CA TRP A 128 5.54 -11.36 -7.93
C TRP A 128 5.60 -9.90 -8.32
N THR A 129 4.50 -9.17 -8.14
CA THR A 129 4.39 -7.76 -8.50
C THR A 129 4.34 -6.92 -7.24
N TYR A 130 5.29 -6.01 -7.12
CA TYR A 130 5.38 -5.05 -6.03
C TYR A 130 4.97 -3.66 -6.52
N TYR A 131 4.22 -2.95 -5.71
CA TYR A 131 3.88 -1.55 -5.91
C TYR A 131 4.42 -0.74 -4.74
N ASN A 132 5.27 0.25 -5.02
CA ASN A 132 6.01 1.02 -4.00
C ASN A 132 6.76 0.14 -2.99
N GLY A 133 7.36 -0.97 -3.45
CA GLY A 133 8.10 -1.91 -2.62
C GLY A 133 7.24 -2.86 -1.77
N ARG A 134 5.91 -2.79 -1.85
CA ARG A 134 4.98 -3.71 -1.18
C ARG A 134 4.40 -4.69 -2.17
N LEU A 135 4.32 -5.96 -1.78
CA LEU A 135 3.73 -6.99 -2.62
C LEU A 135 2.25 -6.70 -2.86
N SER A 136 1.89 -6.53 -4.13
CA SER A 136 0.53 -6.28 -4.58
C SER A 136 -0.17 -7.56 -5.02
N THR A 137 0.53 -8.38 -5.82
CA THR A 137 -0.01 -9.66 -6.27
C THR A 137 1.11 -10.68 -6.46
N ALA A 138 0.79 -11.97 -6.30
CA ALA A 138 1.63 -13.07 -6.67
C ALA A 138 0.80 -14.16 -7.37
N THR A 139 1.35 -14.76 -8.43
CA THR A 139 0.59 -15.77 -9.22
C THR A 139 0.11 -16.98 -8.43
N PRO A 140 0.79 -17.47 -7.37
CA PRO A 140 0.34 -18.66 -6.64
C PRO A 140 -1.04 -18.52 -6.00
N ASP A 141 -1.38 -17.36 -5.46
CA ASP A 141 -2.63 -17.12 -4.72
C ASP A 141 -3.47 -15.95 -5.24
N GLN A 142 -3.15 -15.46 -6.43
CA GLN A 142 -3.92 -14.41 -7.11
C GLN A 142 -5.40 -14.78 -7.26
N SER A 143 -5.71 -16.05 -7.60
CA SER A 143 -7.09 -16.52 -7.70
C SER A 143 -7.79 -16.47 -6.34
N MET A 144 -7.11 -16.83 -5.27
CA MET A 144 -7.66 -16.79 -3.91
C MET A 144 -8.07 -15.36 -3.51
N TYR A 145 -7.20 -14.37 -3.78
CA TYR A 145 -7.54 -12.96 -3.58
C TYR A 145 -8.74 -12.53 -4.45
N GLY A 146 -8.70 -12.82 -5.75
CA GLY A 146 -9.75 -12.41 -6.69
C GLY A 146 -11.11 -13.04 -6.38
N GLU A 147 -11.14 -14.32 -6.04
CA GLU A 147 -12.37 -15.03 -5.68
C GLU A 147 -12.91 -14.55 -4.33
N ALA A 148 -12.06 -14.35 -3.32
CA ALA A 148 -12.45 -13.82 -2.03
C ALA A 148 -13.00 -12.39 -2.12
N THR A 149 -12.45 -11.56 -2.98
CA THR A 149 -12.95 -10.20 -3.21
C THR A 149 -14.27 -10.23 -3.96
N LEU A 150 -14.33 -10.93 -5.07
CA LEU A 150 -15.42 -10.74 -6.04
C LEU A 150 -16.64 -11.63 -5.79
N TYR A 151 -16.43 -12.90 -5.41
CA TYR A 151 -17.54 -13.87 -5.39
C TYR A 151 -18.61 -13.58 -4.33
N PRO A 152 -18.32 -13.06 -3.11
CA PRO A 152 -19.37 -12.65 -2.18
C PRO A 152 -20.35 -11.66 -2.81
N LEU A 153 -19.84 -10.68 -3.56
CA LEU A 153 -20.67 -9.72 -4.27
C LEU A 153 -21.47 -10.38 -5.39
N LEU A 154 -20.83 -11.20 -6.23
CA LEU A 154 -21.51 -11.86 -7.35
C LEU A 154 -22.59 -12.84 -6.90
N GLN A 155 -22.50 -13.40 -5.68
CA GLN A 155 -23.54 -14.28 -5.13
C GLN A 155 -24.87 -13.54 -4.95
N VAL A 156 -24.84 -12.25 -4.61
CA VAL A 156 -26.04 -11.45 -4.33
C VAL A 156 -26.45 -10.55 -5.50
N LEU A 157 -25.50 -10.22 -6.39
CA LEU A 157 -25.74 -9.34 -7.52
C LEU A 157 -26.60 -10.03 -8.60
N THR A 158 -27.54 -9.32 -9.19
CA THR A 158 -28.32 -9.79 -10.32
C THR A 158 -27.49 -9.83 -11.61
N GLU A 159 -27.82 -10.69 -12.56
CA GLU A 159 -27.24 -10.65 -13.90
C GLU A 159 -27.63 -9.33 -14.60
N GLU A 160 -26.83 -8.92 -15.58
CA GLU A 160 -26.97 -7.64 -16.30
C GLU A 160 -26.73 -6.39 -15.43
N ALA A 161 -25.99 -6.55 -14.34
CA ALA A 161 -25.64 -5.44 -13.46
C ALA A 161 -24.62 -4.47 -14.11
N LYS A 162 -24.71 -3.19 -13.75
CA LYS A 162 -23.73 -2.14 -14.03
C LYS A 162 -22.74 -2.09 -12.89
N ILE A 163 -21.48 -2.37 -13.19
CA ILE A 163 -20.42 -2.51 -12.18
C ILE A 163 -19.41 -1.37 -12.34
N LEU A 164 -19.08 -0.68 -11.24
CA LEU A 164 -17.96 0.23 -11.14
C LEU A 164 -16.88 -0.39 -10.25
N ILE A 165 -15.64 -0.46 -10.74
CA ILE A 165 -14.47 -0.78 -9.95
C ILE A 165 -13.64 0.49 -9.77
N ILE A 166 -13.36 0.87 -8.52
CA ILE A 166 -12.47 1.97 -8.14
C ILE A 166 -11.16 1.35 -7.62
N GLY A 167 -10.04 1.66 -8.25
CA GLY A 167 -8.78 0.95 -8.04
C GLY A 167 -8.71 -0.31 -8.90
N GLY A 168 -8.36 -1.45 -8.30
CA GLY A 168 -8.19 -2.71 -9.03
C GLY A 168 -7.01 -2.68 -10.01
N ASP A 169 -6.04 -1.79 -9.77
CA ASP A 169 -4.92 -1.49 -10.68
C ASP A 169 -4.02 -2.69 -10.93
N ASN A 170 -4.04 -3.68 -10.03
CA ASN A 170 -3.34 -4.94 -10.20
C ASN A 170 -3.99 -5.89 -11.22
N GLY A 171 -5.19 -5.55 -11.74
CA GLY A 171 -5.90 -6.29 -12.75
C GLY A 171 -6.57 -7.60 -12.28
N VAL A 172 -6.41 -7.97 -11.01
CA VAL A 172 -6.88 -9.27 -10.48
C VAL A 172 -8.40 -9.37 -10.53
N ILE A 173 -9.12 -8.33 -10.10
CA ILE A 173 -10.60 -8.32 -10.06
C ILE A 173 -11.18 -8.40 -11.47
N VAL A 174 -10.59 -7.69 -12.42
CA VAL A 174 -10.97 -7.72 -13.84
C VAL A 174 -10.78 -9.12 -14.42
N GLN A 175 -9.63 -9.72 -14.16
CA GLN A 175 -9.34 -11.10 -14.63
C GLN A 175 -10.28 -12.12 -13.99
N GLN A 176 -10.58 -11.97 -12.69
CA GLN A 176 -11.47 -12.86 -11.97
C GLN A 176 -12.92 -12.72 -12.46
N LEU A 177 -13.39 -11.50 -12.73
CA LEU A 177 -14.71 -11.26 -13.29
C LEU A 177 -14.87 -11.96 -14.65
N LYS A 178 -13.87 -11.85 -15.52
CA LYS A 178 -13.84 -12.58 -16.81
C LYS A 178 -13.87 -14.09 -16.61
N THR A 179 -13.12 -14.61 -15.63
CA THR A 179 -13.05 -16.06 -15.34
C THR A 179 -14.35 -16.58 -14.76
N SER A 180 -15.06 -15.80 -13.97
CA SER A 180 -16.33 -16.18 -13.32
C SER A 180 -17.45 -16.47 -14.31
N LYS A 181 -17.36 -15.91 -15.53
CA LYS A 181 -18.41 -15.93 -16.56
C LYS A 181 -19.73 -15.28 -16.10
N PHE A 182 -19.68 -14.45 -15.08
CA PHE A 182 -20.82 -13.66 -14.65
C PHE A 182 -21.24 -12.70 -15.77
N ARG A 183 -22.54 -12.61 -16.01
CA ARG A 183 -23.11 -11.69 -17.02
C ARG A 183 -23.37 -10.35 -16.40
N TYR A 184 -22.89 -9.28 -17.01
CA TYR A 184 -23.11 -7.88 -16.59
C TYR A 184 -23.46 -7.05 -17.82
N GLU A 185 -24.17 -5.93 -17.61
CA GLU A 185 -24.52 -4.99 -18.67
C GLU A 185 -23.29 -4.15 -19.06
N SER A 186 -22.61 -3.59 -18.05
CA SER A 186 -21.41 -2.77 -18.27
C SER A 186 -20.42 -2.89 -17.11
N LEU A 187 -19.13 -2.79 -17.44
CA LEU A 187 -18.04 -2.75 -16.49
C LEU A 187 -17.24 -1.46 -16.68
N HIS A 188 -17.27 -0.62 -15.67
CA HIS A 188 -16.51 0.62 -15.61
C HIS A 188 -15.33 0.45 -14.66
N LEU A 189 -14.14 0.85 -15.09
CA LEU A 189 -12.92 0.77 -14.30
C LEU A 189 -12.29 2.14 -14.15
N LEU A 190 -12.19 2.61 -12.92
CA LEU A 190 -11.63 3.90 -12.52
C LEU A 190 -10.36 3.64 -11.70
N PRO A 191 -9.19 3.48 -12.34
CA PRO A 191 -7.96 3.13 -11.66
C PRO A 191 -7.43 4.27 -10.80
N TYR A 192 -6.70 3.92 -9.75
CA TYR A 192 -5.90 4.86 -8.97
C TYR A 192 -4.60 5.21 -9.71
N ASP A 193 -3.94 4.19 -10.29
CA ASP A 193 -2.73 4.32 -11.11
C ASP A 193 -2.94 3.66 -12.48
N LEU A 194 -3.30 4.48 -13.46
CA LEU A 194 -3.59 4.04 -14.81
C LEU A 194 -2.40 3.37 -15.49
N ASP A 195 -1.18 3.85 -15.24
CA ASP A 195 0.04 3.28 -15.80
C ASP A 195 0.27 1.86 -15.26
N PHE A 196 -0.01 1.64 -13.97
CA PHE A 196 0.04 0.31 -13.37
C PHE A 196 -0.99 -0.64 -13.99
N LEU A 197 -2.24 -0.20 -14.10
CA LEU A 197 -3.30 -0.98 -14.72
C LEU A 197 -2.96 -1.37 -16.16
N HIS A 198 -2.54 -0.44 -17.00
CA HIS A 198 -2.16 -0.71 -18.38
C HIS A 198 -1.07 -1.77 -18.47
N HIS A 199 -0.11 -1.72 -17.54
CA HIS A 199 0.94 -2.73 -17.49
C HIS A 199 0.39 -4.12 -17.12
N GLN A 200 -0.56 -4.21 -16.20
CA GLN A 200 -1.17 -5.48 -15.78
C GLN A 200 -2.12 -6.06 -16.84
N LEU A 201 -2.83 -5.20 -17.56
CA LEU A 201 -3.82 -5.63 -18.56
C LEU A 201 -3.24 -5.80 -19.97
N LYS A 202 -1.97 -5.51 -20.21
CA LYS A 202 -1.40 -5.51 -21.56
C LYS A 202 -1.59 -6.81 -22.33
N ASP A 203 -1.62 -7.96 -21.60
CA ASP A 203 -1.78 -9.30 -22.15
C ASP A 203 -3.24 -9.80 -22.08
N LEU A 204 -4.16 -8.95 -21.59
CA LEU A 204 -5.58 -9.27 -21.47
C LEU A 204 -6.37 -8.49 -22.51
N ASN A 205 -7.22 -9.18 -23.28
CA ASN A 205 -8.23 -8.46 -24.05
C ASN A 205 -9.22 -7.81 -23.09
N HIS A 206 -9.31 -6.48 -23.11
CA HIS A 206 -10.10 -5.64 -22.21
C HIS A 206 -11.17 -4.80 -22.92
N ASP A 207 -11.55 -5.15 -24.16
CA ASP A 207 -12.61 -4.47 -24.93
C ASP A 207 -13.97 -4.46 -24.21
N PHE A 208 -14.13 -5.32 -23.21
CA PHE A 208 -15.33 -5.40 -22.37
C PHE A 208 -15.35 -4.40 -21.20
N ILE A 209 -14.31 -3.56 -21.06
CA ILE A 209 -14.16 -2.60 -19.97
C ILE A 209 -14.30 -1.17 -20.50
N THR A 210 -15.10 -0.34 -19.85
CA THR A 210 -15.07 1.11 -20.03
C THR A 210 -14.05 1.69 -19.07
N LEU A 211 -12.85 2.01 -19.57
CA LEU A 211 -11.78 2.60 -18.78
C LEU A 211 -12.01 4.10 -18.60
N ILE A 212 -11.91 4.58 -17.36
CA ILE A 212 -12.12 5.98 -16.99
C ILE A 212 -10.80 6.56 -16.50
N ASP A 213 -10.21 7.48 -17.28
CA ASP A 213 -8.98 8.22 -16.91
C ASP A 213 -9.36 9.56 -16.27
N GLN A 214 -9.80 9.53 -15.02
CA GLN A 214 -10.17 10.72 -14.25
C GLN A 214 -9.71 10.58 -12.80
N ASN A 215 -9.63 11.73 -12.11
CA ASN A 215 -9.48 11.70 -10.66
C ASN A 215 -10.70 11.06 -9.99
N ILE A 216 -10.49 10.14 -9.05
CA ILE A 216 -11.55 9.35 -8.41
C ILE A 216 -12.61 10.25 -7.76
N VAL A 217 -12.19 11.25 -6.96
CA VAL A 217 -13.12 12.16 -6.28
C VAL A 217 -13.93 12.94 -7.30
N SER A 218 -13.28 13.52 -8.29
CA SER A 218 -13.94 14.31 -9.36
C SER A 218 -14.95 13.45 -10.14
N PHE A 219 -14.60 12.21 -10.48
CA PHE A 219 -15.54 11.32 -11.17
C PHE A 219 -16.77 11.03 -10.31
N VAL A 220 -16.57 10.65 -9.05
CA VAL A 220 -17.70 10.34 -8.14
C VAL A 220 -18.60 11.55 -7.92
N GLU A 221 -18.05 12.76 -7.87
CA GLU A 221 -18.83 14.00 -7.71
C GLU A 221 -19.65 14.35 -8.97
N THR A 222 -19.09 14.12 -10.15
CA THR A 222 -19.64 14.67 -11.40
C THR A 222 -20.34 13.65 -12.29
N THR A 223 -20.12 12.34 -12.09
CA THR A 223 -20.74 11.33 -12.96
C THR A 223 -22.25 11.32 -12.82
N PRO A 224 -23.01 11.28 -13.94
CA PRO A 224 -24.45 11.07 -13.92
C PRO A 224 -24.85 9.59 -13.82
N LEU A 225 -23.88 8.67 -13.86
CA LEU A 225 -24.12 7.23 -13.90
C LEU A 225 -24.49 6.71 -12.51
N TYR A 226 -25.34 5.67 -12.51
CA TYR A 226 -25.69 4.87 -11.34
C TYR A 226 -25.27 3.42 -11.59
N PHE A 227 -24.91 2.71 -10.52
CA PHE A 227 -24.34 1.38 -10.57
C PHE A 227 -25.08 0.44 -9.62
N ASP A 228 -25.27 -0.82 -10.06
CA ASP A 228 -25.81 -1.88 -9.23
C ASP A 228 -24.75 -2.43 -8.26
N ALA A 229 -23.48 -2.28 -8.62
CA ALA A 229 -22.36 -2.62 -7.76
C ALA A 229 -21.23 -1.62 -7.87
N ILE A 230 -20.66 -1.21 -6.74
CA ILE A 230 -19.42 -0.46 -6.67
C ILE A 230 -18.41 -1.28 -5.86
N ILE A 231 -17.22 -1.47 -6.40
CA ILE A 231 -16.11 -2.17 -5.76
C ILE A 231 -14.98 -1.17 -5.52
N ILE A 232 -14.56 -1.01 -4.27
CA ILE A 232 -13.36 -0.26 -3.90
C ILE A 232 -12.26 -1.26 -3.60
N ASP A 233 -11.30 -1.36 -4.51
CA ASP A 233 -10.12 -2.24 -4.41
C ASP A 233 -8.85 -1.39 -4.51
N LEU A 234 -8.59 -0.63 -3.46
CA LEU A 234 -7.41 0.20 -3.31
C LEU A 234 -6.35 -0.55 -2.52
N PHE A 235 -5.14 -0.60 -3.05
CA PHE A 235 -4.06 -1.47 -2.57
C PHE A 235 -3.77 -1.36 -1.06
N ASP A 236 -3.81 -0.17 -0.48
CA ASP A 236 -3.65 0.04 0.97
C ASP A 236 -4.35 1.34 1.40
N PRO A 237 -5.59 1.25 1.90
CA PRO A 237 -6.35 2.43 2.32
C PRO A 237 -5.67 3.31 3.36
N ALA A 238 -4.75 2.74 4.16
CA ALA A 238 -4.02 3.47 5.20
C ALA A 238 -2.65 4.01 4.73
N SER A 239 -2.20 3.71 3.50
CA SER A 239 -0.83 4.00 3.06
C SER A 239 -0.54 5.48 2.82
N SER A 240 -1.55 6.31 2.53
CA SER A 240 -1.38 7.72 2.23
C SER A 240 -2.60 8.56 2.65
N LEU A 241 -2.41 9.88 2.78
CA LEU A 241 -3.52 10.82 3.03
C LEU A 241 -4.56 10.78 1.90
N GLU A 242 -4.13 10.58 0.66
CA GLU A 242 -5.02 10.46 -0.48
C GLU A 242 -5.92 9.22 -0.34
N MET A 243 -5.33 8.06 0.03
CA MET A 243 -6.09 6.84 0.27
C MET A 243 -7.07 6.98 1.45
N GLN A 244 -6.65 7.67 2.52
CA GLN A 244 -7.53 7.94 3.66
C GLN A 244 -8.74 8.81 3.28
N THR A 245 -8.62 9.66 2.26
CA THR A 245 -9.75 10.46 1.76
C THR A 245 -10.89 9.58 1.29
N PHE A 246 -10.61 8.42 0.70
CA PHE A 246 -11.64 7.49 0.21
C PHE A 246 -12.40 6.77 1.34
N MET A 247 -11.90 6.86 2.59
CA MET A 247 -12.56 6.31 3.78
C MET A 247 -13.31 7.40 4.58
N GLN A 248 -13.29 8.65 4.12
CA GLN A 248 -13.97 9.74 4.82
C GLN A 248 -15.50 9.71 4.59
N PRO A 249 -16.31 10.10 5.58
CA PRO A 249 -17.77 10.13 5.49
C PRO A 249 -18.29 10.82 4.24
N TYR A 250 -17.77 12.00 3.92
CA TYR A 250 -18.16 12.76 2.75
C TYR A 250 -18.02 11.98 1.43
N PHE A 251 -16.87 11.34 1.23
CA PHE A 251 -16.63 10.55 0.03
C PHE A 251 -17.55 9.33 -0.01
N THR A 252 -17.70 8.64 1.12
CA THR A 252 -18.60 7.48 1.24
C THR A 252 -20.04 7.86 0.89
N GLU A 253 -20.57 8.96 1.42
CA GLU A 253 -21.92 9.43 1.10
C GLU A 253 -22.08 9.76 -0.39
N LYS A 254 -21.11 10.44 -0.99
CA LYS A 254 -21.10 10.72 -2.43
C LYS A 254 -21.08 9.44 -3.25
N LEU A 255 -20.26 8.47 -2.87
CA LEU A 255 -20.17 7.18 -3.52
C LEU A 255 -21.48 6.41 -3.44
N LEU A 256 -22.08 6.34 -2.25
CA LEU A 256 -23.39 5.70 -2.00
C LEU A 256 -24.51 6.36 -2.80
N SER A 257 -24.41 7.67 -3.09
CA SER A 257 -25.37 8.35 -3.96
C SER A 257 -25.30 7.92 -5.43
N LYS A 258 -24.26 7.16 -5.81
CA LYS A 258 -24.09 6.58 -7.15
C LYS A 258 -24.49 5.09 -7.22
N LEU A 259 -24.88 4.50 -6.10
CA LEU A 259 -25.50 3.18 -6.08
C LEU A 259 -26.98 3.27 -6.46
N ASP A 260 -27.44 2.26 -7.19
CA ASP A 260 -28.88 2.03 -7.33
C ASP A 260 -29.51 1.68 -5.98
N THR A 261 -30.82 1.79 -5.87
CA THR A 261 -31.56 1.57 -4.61
C THR A 261 -31.37 0.17 -4.03
N THR A 262 -31.17 -0.84 -4.88
CA THR A 262 -30.91 -2.24 -4.52
C THR A 262 -29.43 -2.60 -4.67
N GLY A 263 -28.57 -1.61 -4.87
CA GLY A 263 -27.15 -1.80 -5.18
C GLY A 263 -26.32 -2.22 -3.98
N PHE A 264 -25.10 -2.70 -4.29
CA PHE A 264 -24.13 -3.20 -3.32
C PHE A 264 -22.81 -2.41 -3.39
N LEU A 265 -22.27 -2.06 -2.23
CA LEU A 265 -20.92 -1.52 -2.10
C LEU A 265 -20.02 -2.57 -1.48
N LEU A 266 -18.96 -2.94 -2.17
CA LEU A 266 -17.89 -3.78 -1.67
C LEU A 266 -16.63 -2.94 -1.46
N THR A 267 -16.11 -2.91 -0.24
CA THR A 267 -14.91 -2.15 0.09
C THR A 267 -13.84 -3.05 0.68
N GLN A 268 -12.66 -3.06 0.08
CA GLN A 268 -11.47 -3.64 0.66
C GLN A 268 -10.91 -2.66 1.71
N ILE A 269 -10.77 -3.12 2.96
CA ILE A 269 -10.39 -2.27 4.11
C ILE A 269 -8.92 -2.51 4.52
N GLY A 270 -8.31 -3.62 4.10
CA GLY A 270 -6.96 -4.01 4.51
C GLY A 270 -6.95 -5.07 5.60
N ASP A 271 -5.91 -5.04 6.44
CA ASP A 271 -5.69 -6.07 7.46
C ASP A 271 -6.56 -5.83 8.69
N VAL A 272 -7.54 -6.68 8.92
CA VAL A 272 -8.51 -6.56 10.03
C VAL A 272 -7.87 -6.63 11.41
N TYR A 273 -6.73 -7.30 11.55
CA TYR A 273 -6.03 -7.46 12.83
C TYR A 273 -5.03 -6.33 13.10
N LYS A 274 -4.45 -5.76 12.05
CA LYS A 274 -3.55 -4.60 12.19
C LYS A 274 -4.32 -3.28 12.32
N GLN A 275 -5.49 -3.20 11.69
CA GLN A 275 -6.30 -1.98 11.61
C GLN A 275 -7.76 -2.22 12.04
N PRO A 276 -8.02 -2.81 13.22
CA PRO A 276 -9.38 -3.13 13.68
C PRO A 276 -10.25 -1.88 13.82
N GLU A 277 -9.67 -0.76 14.25
CA GLU A 277 -10.36 0.52 14.40
C GLU A 277 -10.90 1.06 13.05
N LEU A 278 -10.14 0.90 11.98
CA LEU A 278 -10.58 1.31 10.64
C LEU A 278 -11.79 0.49 10.21
N PHE A 279 -11.74 -0.82 10.44
CA PHE A 279 -12.84 -1.73 10.15
C PHE A 279 -14.12 -1.35 10.90
N LYS A 280 -13.97 -1.15 12.22
CA LYS A 280 -15.08 -0.73 13.08
C LYS A 280 -15.66 0.61 12.65
N THR A 281 -14.81 1.61 12.48
CA THR A 281 -15.24 2.97 12.07
C THR A 281 -16.01 2.92 10.75
N TYR A 282 -15.53 2.14 9.78
CA TYR A 282 -16.20 2.02 8.49
C TYR A 282 -17.56 1.32 8.60
N THR A 283 -17.67 0.23 9.36
CA THR A 283 -18.93 -0.47 9.57
C THR A 283 -19.95 0.38 10.36
N ASP A 284 -19.49 1.10 11.38
CA ASP A 284 -20.33 2.04 12.14
C ASP A 284 -20.85 3.17 11.25
N GLN A 285 -20.01 3.74 10.40
CA GLN A 285 -20.39 4.75 9.43
C GLN A 285 -21.49 4.23 8.47
N MET A 286 -21.34 3.03 7.93
CA MET A 286 -22.36 2.42 7.06
C MET A 286 -23.68 2.21 7.80
N THR A 287 -23.62 1.78 9.04
CA THR A 287 -24.81 1.60 9.89
C THR A 287 -25.54 2.93 10.13
N LEU A 288 -24.79 4.02 10.39
CA LEU A 288 -25.36 5.37 10.52
C LEU A 288 -26.06 5.85 9.24
N LEU A 289 -25.60 5.39 8.07
CA LEU A 289 -26.19 5.67 6.77
C LEU A 289 -27.33 4.69 6.40
N ASN A 290 -27.76 3.84 7.34
CA ASN A 290 -28.78 2.81 7.17
C ASN A 290 -28.45 1.73 6.13
N TYR A 291 -27.17 1.34 6.04
CA TYR A 291 -26.72 0.19 5.26
C TYR A 291 -26.47 -1.00 6.18
N GLY A 292 -27.03 -2.17 5.84
CA GLY A 292 -26.61 -3.42 6.45
C GLY A 292 -25.25 -3.84 5.89
N THR A 293 -24.38 -4.33 6.76
CA THR A 293 -22.98 -4.67 6.43
C THR A 293 -22.64 -6.09 6.81
N VAL A 294 -21.80 -6.72 5.98
CA VAL A 294 -21.17 -8.01 6.30
C VAL A 294 -19.67 -7.85 6.14
N PRO A 295 -18.94 -7.74 7.25
CA PRO A 295 -17.49 -7.81 7.24
C PRO A 295 -17.03 -9.25 7.07
N TYR A 296 -15.94 -9.46 6.33
CA TYR A 296 -15.29 -10.74 6.17
C TYR A 296 -13.80 -10.59 5.88
N HIS A 297 -13.03 -11.64 6.09
CA HIS A 297 -11.58 -11.59 5.94
C HIS A 297 -11.00 -12.92 5.47
N LEU A 298 -9.77 -12.86 4.95
CA LEU A 298 -9.03 -14.04 4.52
C LEU A 298 -7.52 -13.80 4.67
N GLN A 299 -6.80 -14.81 5.12
CA GLN A 299 -5.34 -14.84 5.05
C GLN A 299 -4.92 -15.28 3.65
N ILE A 300 -4.40 -14.35 2.85
CA ILE A 300 -3.79 -14.64 1.56
C ILE A 300 -2.30 -14.98 1.81
N PRO A 301 -1.81 -16.16 1.46
CA PRO A 301 -0.48 -16.63 1.87
C PRO A 301 0.67 -15.66 1.54
N THR A 302 0.67 -15.03 0.36
CA THR A 302 1.75 -14.14 -0.07
C THR A 302 1.58 -12.71 0.38
N ILE A 303 0.33 -12.19 0.42
CA ILE A 303 0.04 -10.78 0.70
C ILE A 303 -0.19 -10.53 2.20
N GLY A 304 -0.76 -11.52 2.90
CA GLY A 304 -1.15 -11.39 4.30
C GLY A 304 -2.66 -11.33 4.52
N GLN A 305 -3.05 -10.90 5.71
CA GLN A 305 -4.45 -10.80 6.09
C GLN A 305 -5.12 -9.67 5.32
N MET A 306 -6.23 -9.99 4.66
CA MET A 306 -7.05 -9.05 3.92
C MET A 306 -8.47 -9.08 4.45
N GLY A 307 -9.14 -7.93 4.42
CA GLY A 307 -10.50 -7.80 4.89
C GLY A 307 -11.34 -6.91 3.99
N TRP A 308 -12.62 -7.22 3.94
CA TRP A 308 -13.62 -6.55 3.12
C TRP A 308 -14.88 -6.30 3.92
N VAL A 309 -15.66 -5.32 3.48
CA VAL A 309 -17.03 -5.05 3.95
C VAL A 309 -17.94 -4.99 2.74
N LEU A 310 -18.92 -5.88 2.69
CA LEU A 310 -20.04 -5.80 1.75
C LEU A 310 -21.19 -5.08 2.42
N ALA A 311 -21.73 -4.05 1.76
CA ALA A 311 -22.82 -3.22 2.27
C ALA A 311 -23.98 -3.15 1.27
N SER A 312 -25.21 -3.10 1.78
CA SER A 312 -26.43 -2.91 1.00
C SER A 312 -27.45 -2.12 1.79
N LYS A 313 -28.25 -1.33 1.10
CA LYS A 313 -29.38 -0.63 1.70
C LYS A 313 -30.63 -1.48 1.78
N GLU A 314 -30.76 -2.46 0.91
CA GLU A 314 -31.92 -3.36 0.81
C GLU A 314 -31.98 -4.35 1.97
N PHE A 315 -30.84 -4.84 2.43
CA PHE A 315 -30.72 -5.88 3.46
C PHE A 315 -30.22 -5.33 4.78
N SER A 316 -30.78 -5.79 5.90
CA SER A 316 -30.10 -5.66 7.20
C SER A 316 -28.84 -6.55 7.22
N SER A 317 -27.91 -6.29 8.17
CA SER A 317 -26.67 -7.07 8.29
C SER A 317 -26.93 -8.58 8.45
N ASP A 318 -27.92 -8.97 9.28
CA ASP A 318 -28.28 -10.37 9.51
C ASP A 318 -28.90 -11.03 8.26
N GLN A 319 -29.75 -10.29 7.54
CA GLN A 319 -30.33 -10.77 6.28
C GLN A 319 -29.24 -10.97 5.23
N LEU A 320 -28.36 -9.97 5.05
CA LEU A 320 -27.26 -10.06 4.09
C LEU A 320 -26.31 -11.22 4.42
N ALA A 321 -25.97 -11.39 5.69
CA ALA A 321 -25.15 -12.51 6.16
C ALA A 321 -25.81 -13.87 5.89
N THR A 322 -27.12 -13.96 6.09
CA THR A 322 -27.88 -15.20 5.83
C THR A 322 -27.91 -15.52 4.34
N VAL A 323 -28.17 -14.51 3.50
CA VAL A 323 -28.16 -14.68 2.03
C VAL A 323 -26.78 -15.13 1.56
N LEU A 324 -25.71 -14.50 2.01
CA LEU A 324 -24.35 -14.88 1.62
C LEU A 324 -23.96 -16.30 2.03
N LYS A 325 -24.35 -16.75 3.22
CA LYS A 325 -24.13 -18.12 3.67
C LYS A 325 -24.94 -19.15 2.88
N GLY A 326 -26.10 -18.75 2.38
CA GLY A 326 -27.01 -19.62 1.60
C GLY A 326 -26.79 -19.58 0.10
N ALA A 327 -26.09 -18.59 -0.40
CA ALA A 327 -25.90 -18.38 -1.85
C ALA A 327 -25.04 -19.47 -2.50
N ARG A 328 -25.46 -19.96 -3.67
CA ARG A 328 -24.85 -21.11 -4.37
C ARG A 328 -24.77 -20.91 -5.89
N LYS A 329 -24.51 -19.68 -6.36
CA LYS A 329 -24.28 -19.46 -7.79
C LYS A 329 -23.01 -20.19 -8.25
N PRO A 330 -23.07 -20.99 -9.32
CA PRO A 330 -21.96 -21.78 -9.80
C PRO A 330 -20.99 -20.91 -10.60
N PHE A 331 -19.93 -20.41 -9.97
CA PHE A 331 -18.84 -19.73 -10.66
C PHE A 331 -17.70 -20.71 -10.96
N THR A 332 -16.96 -20.45 -12.03
CA THR A 332 -15.68 -21.11 -12.26
C THR A 332 -14.70 -20.65 -11.18
N SER A 333 -14.31 -21.55 -10.28
CA SER A 333 -13.44 -21.26 -9.14
C SER A 333 -12.25 -22.20 -9.07
N ARG A 334 -11.15 -21.73 -8.49
CA ARG A 334 -9.97 -22.54 -8.12
C ARG A 334 -9.91 -22.82 -6.63
N TRP A 335 -10.42 -21.87 -5.84
CA TRP A 335 -10.33 -21.91 -4.38
C TRP A 335 -11.70 -21.88 -3.71
N TRP A 336 -12.67 -21.13 -4.26
CA TRP A 336 -14.00 -20.93 -3.67
C TRP A 336 -14.83 -22.23 -3.66
N ASN A 337 -15.49 -22.49 -2.53
CA ASN A 337 -16.46 -23.57 -2.34
C ASN A 337 -17.64 -23.10 -1.47
N ASP A 338 -18.60 -24.00 -1.21
CA ASP A 338 -19.83 -23.70 -0.47
C ASP A 338 -19.62 -23.27 0.97
N GLU A 339 -18.49 -23.64 1.60
CA GLU A 339 -18.17 -23.31 2.99
C GLU A 339 -17.33 -22.03 3.12
N THR A 340 -16.76 -21.58 2.01
CA THR A 340 -15.77 -20.48 2.00
C THR A 340 -16.31 -19.22 2.63
N MET A 341 -17.54 -18.83 2.29
CA MET A 341 -18.13 -17.60 2.83
C MET A 341 -18.32 -17.67 4.34
N SER A 342 -18.79 -18.79 4.85
CA SER A 342 -18.95 -19.00 6.30
C SER A 342 -17.62 -18.93 7.03
N MET A 343 -16.55 -19.48 6.45
CA MET A 343 -15.20 -19.41 6.97
C MET A 343 -14.70 -17.95 7.00
N MET A 344 -14.86 -17.21 5.90
CA MET A 344 -14.39 -15.83 5.78
C MET A 344 -15.12 -14.87 6.72
N MET A 345 -16.38 -15.12 7.04
CA MET A 345 -17.17 -14.33 7.99
C MET A 345 -16.86 -14.63 9.45
N SER A 346 -16.04 -15.65 9.75
CA SER A 346 -15.67 -16.03 11.11
C SER A 346 -14.58 -15.13 11.67
N MET A 347 -14.96 -14.03 12.30
CA MET A 347 -14.06 -13.03 12.89
C MET A 347 -13.47 -13.44 14.25
N GLY A 348 -13.65 -14.68 14.69
CA GLY A 348 -13.28 -15.12 16.03
C GLY A 348 -14.22 -14.58 17.12
N LYS A 349 -13.74 -14.44 18.35
CA LYS A 349 -14.55 -13.82 19.42
C LYS A 349 -14.75 -12.36 19.12
N GLN A 350 -15.99 -11.93 18.94
CA GLN A 350 -16.36 -10.52 18.74
C GLN A 350 -15.85 -9.62 19.87
N ASP A 351 -15.71 -10.16 21.08
CA ASP A 351 -15.19 -9.46 22.26
C ASP A 351 -13.72 -9.00 22.12
N TYR A 352 -12.92 -9.65 21.29
CA TYR A 352 -11.51 -9.26 21.08
C TYR A 352 -11.36 -7.83 20.56
N PHE A 353 -12.30 -7.38 19.72
CA PHE A 353 -12.32 -6.01 19.20
C PHE A 353 -12.98 -5.01 20.17
N MET A 354 -13.83 -5.49 21.10
CA MET A 354 -14.59 -4.67 22.06
C MET A 354 -13.88 -4.51 23.41
N GLU A 355 -13.01 -5.43 23.83
CA GLU A 355 -12.32 -5.38 25.14
C GLU A 355 -11.29 -4.25 25.23
N LYS A 356 -10.71 -3.84 24.11
CA LYS A 356 -9.72 -2.75 24.09
C LYS A 356 -10.34 -1.40 24.47
N GLU A 357 -11.60 -1.14 24.12
CA GLU A 357 -12.34 0.07 24.53
C GLU A 357 -12.62 0.10 26.04
N ARG A 358 -12.91 -1.04 26.66
CA ARG A 358 -13.16 -1.13 28.11
C ARG A 358 -11.90 -0.91 28.94
N SER A 359 -10.74 -1.22 28.43
CA SER A 359 -9.44 -0.99 29.10
C SER A 359 -8.97 0.46 29.02
N ILE A 360 -9.30 1.18 27.95
CA ILE A 360 -8.90 2.58 27.75
C ILE A 360 -9.78 3.52 28.60
N ASN A 361 -11.05 3.18 28.81
CA ASN A 361 -11.96 4.00 29.62
C ASN A 361 -11.88 3.70 31.14
N ARG A 362 -10.92 2.88 31.60
CA ARG A 362 -10.67 2.59 33.01
C ARG A 362 -9.38 3.18 33.57
N ASN A 363 -8.60 3.92 32.78
CA ASN A 363 -7.45 4.69 33.18
C ASN A 363 -7.71 6.19 32.91
#